data_a8b10ff875bb2c64606dc77dcc307d4b
#
_entry.id   a8b10ff875bb2c64606dc77dcc307d4b
#
_cell.length_a   1.000
_cell.length_b   1.000
_cell.length_c   1.000
_cell.angle_alpha   90.00
_cell.angle_beta   90.00
_cell.angle_gamma   90.00
#
_symmetry.space_group_name_H-M   'P 1'
#
loop_
_entity.id
_entity.type
_entity.pdbx_description
1 polymer ?
#
loop_
_entity_poly.entity_id
_entity_poly.type
_entity_poly.pdbx_seq_one_letter_code
_entity_poly.pdbx_strand_id
1 'polypeptide(L)' 'MDVNSLVEMANQIGEFFDSMPDHEEAVDGIANHIHKFWAPRMRIALLNGLDDAQVSGRLQPIVLKALTKHRDVLTPAVTA' A
#
# COMPACT_ATOMS: atom_id res chain seq x y z
N MET A 1 9.98 -1.14 -13.18
CA MET A 1 9.06 -1.75 -12.21
C MET A 1 7.64 -1.45 -12.66
N ASP A 2 6.83 -2.47 -12.80
CA ASP A 2 5.47 -2.32 -13.31
C ASP A 2 4.51 -2.03 -12.14
N VAL A 3 3.86 -0.88 -12.19
CA VAL A 3 2.92 -0.49 -11.13
C VAL A 3 1.72 -1.46 -11.04
N ASN A 4 1.34 -2.10 -12.14
CA ASN A 4 0.27 -3.09 -12.12
C ASN A 4 0.64 -4.31 -11.27
N SER A 5 1.90 -4.74 -11.35
CA SER A 5 2.39 -5.83 -10.50
C SER A 5 2.39 -5.43 -9.02
N LEU A 6 2.73 -4.17 -8.73
CA LEU A 6 2.70 -3.67 -7.37
C LEU A 6 1.27 -3.61 -6.81
N VAL A 7 0.31 -3.24 -7.65
CA VAL A 7 -1.12 -3.26 -7.28
C VAL A 7 -1.55 -4.69 -6.91
N GLU A 8 -1.20 -5.66 -7.73
CA GLU A 8 -1.54 -7.06 -7.46
C GLU A 8 -0.91 -7.55 -6.16
N MET A 9 0.36 -7.24 -5.95
CA MET A 9 1.06 -7.62 -4.71
C MET A 9 0.39 -6.98 -3.49
N ALA A 10 0.06 -5.71 -3.58
CA ALA A 10 -0.59 -4.99 -2.49
C ALA A 10 -1.97 -5.57 -2.19
N ASN A 11 -2.73 -5.92 -3.23
CA ASN A 11 -4.05 -6.53 -3.06
C ASN A 11 -3.97 -7.91 -2.40
N GLN A 12 -2.93 -8.70 -2.71
CA GLN A 12 -2.72 -9.98 -2.04
C GLN A 12 -2.47 -9.79 -0.54
N ILE A 13 -1.68 -8.78 -0.19
CA ILE A 13 -1.46 -8.43 1.21
C ILE A 13 -2.78 -8.02 1.85
N GLY A 14 -3.57 -7.22 1.14
CA GLY A 14 -4.87 -6.79 1.60
C GLY A 14 -5.82 -7.96 1.88
N GLU A 15 -5.86 -8.94 1.01
CA GLU A 15 -6.70 -10.13 1.20
C GLU A 15 -6.33 -10.88 2.48
N PHE A 16 -5.04 -11.01 2.74
CA PHE A 16 -4.58 -11.68 3.95
C PHE A 16 -5.06 -10.94 5.21
N PHE A 17 -4.83 -9.63 5.26
CA PHE A 17 -5.16 -8.85 6.45
C PHE A 17 -6.67 -8.60 6.58
N ASP A 18 -7.41 -8.57 5.46
CA ASP A 18 -8.84 -8.32 5.48
C ASP A 18 -9.62 -9.41 6.21
N SER A 19 -9.00 -10.57 6.41
CA SER A 19 -9.61 -11.66 7.19
C SER A 19 -9.55 -11.43 8.70
N MET A 20 -8.81 -10.43 9.15
CA MET A 20 -8.71 -10.12 10.58
C MET A 20 -10.02 -9.52 11.11
N PRO A 21 -10.41 -9.87 12.35
CA PRO A 21 -11.67 -9.35 12.92
C PRO A 21 -11.67 -7.84 13.10
N ASP A 22 -10.54 -7.24 13.45
CA ASP A 22 -10.44 -5.79 13.67
C ASP A 22 -9.97 -5.11 12.39
N HIS A 23 -10.84 -4.29 11.80
CA HIS A 23 -10.56 -3.59 10.55
C HIS A 23 -9.37 -2.63 10.69
N GLU A 24 -9.28 -1.88 11.79
CA GLU A 24 -8.17 -0.93 11.97
C GLU A 24 -6.83 -1.65 12.14
N GLU A 25 -6.82 -2.77 12.84
CA GLU A 25 -5.62 -3.59 12.93
C GLU A 25 -5.20 -4.12 11.56
N ALA A 26 -6.18 -4.51 10.74
CA ALA A 26 -5.91 -4.98 9.39
C ALA A 26 -5.29 -3.87 8.53
N VAL A 27 -5.84 -2.68 8.59
CA VAL A 27 -5.31 -1.51 7.86
C VAL A 27 -3.86 -1.23 8.30
N ASP A 28 -3.63 -1.17 9.59
CA ASP A 28 -2.29 -0.90 10.13
C ASP A 28 -1.32 -2.04 9.79
N GLY A 29 -1.80 -3.27 9.78
CA GLY A 29 -1.00 -4.43 9.40
C GLY A 29 -0.53 -4.39 7.96
N ILE A 30 -1.41 -3.99 7.04
CA ILE A 30 -1.06 -3.83 5.62
C ILE A 30 0.07 -2.81 5.47
N ALA A 31 -0.10 -1.64 6.08
CA ALA A 31 0.90 -0.58 5.99
C ALA A 31 2.23 -1.01 6.61
N ASN A 32 2.19 -1.65 7.76
CA ASN A 32 3.40 -2.13 8.44
C ASN A 32 4.13 -3.18 7.60
N HIS A 33 3.39 -4.09 6.96
CA HIS A 33 3.99 -5.10 6.10
C HIS A 33 4.72 -4.46 4.91
N ILE A 34 4.05 -3.53 4.24
CA ILE A 34 4.64 -2.81 3.11
C ILE A 34 5.87 -2.03 3.56
N HIS A 35 5.78 -1.34 4.69
CA HIS A 35 6.89 -0.56 5.23
C HIS A 35 8.13 -1.43 5.50
N LYS A 36 7.92 -2.62 6.05
CA LYS A 36 9.02 -3.50 6.44
C LYS A 36 9.64 -4.27 5.27
N PHE A 37 8.81 -4.71 4.33
CA PHE A 37 9.25 -5.69 3.34
C PHE A 37 9.42 -5.15 1.93
N TRP A 38 8.80 -4.00 1.61
CA TRP A 38 8.95 -3.40 0.29
C TRP A 38 10.14 -2.48 0.24
N ALA A 39 10.90 -2.57 -0.85
CA ALA A 39 12.00 -1.63 -1.09
C ALA A 39 11.44 -0.20 -1.23
N PRO A 40 12.23 0.83 -0.85
CA PRO A 40 11.75 2.22 -0.96
C PRO A 40 11.21 2.59 -2.33
N ARG A 41 11.87 2.16 -3.42
CA ARG A 41 11.41 2.48 -4.78
C ARG A 41 10.05 1.86 -5.10
N MET A 42 9.76 0.68 -4.54
CA MET A 42 8.46 0.03 -4.70
C MET A 42 7.38 0.84 -4.02
N ARG A 43 7.64 1.31 -2.82
CA ARG A 43 6.69 2.14 -2.09
C ARG A 43 6.42 3.45 -2.83
N ILE A 44 7.48 4.11 -3.30
CA ILE A 44 7.33 5.36 -4.06
C ILE A 44 6.48 5.14 -5.31
N ALA A 45 6.76 4.08 -6.07
CA ALA A 45 6.03 3.79 -7.30
C ALA A 45 4.53 3.60 -7.05
N LEU A 46 4.19 2.83 -5.99
CA LEU A 46 2.79 2.60 -5.66
C LEU A 46 2.11 3.88 -5.15
N LEU A 47 2.78 4.62 -4.27
CA LEU A 47 2.21 5.86 -3.70
C LEU A 47 1.99 6.92 -4.78
N ASN A 48 2.90 7.04 -5.74
CA ASN A 48 2.72 7.95 -6.88
C ASN A 48 1.51 7.54 -7.71
N GLY A 49 1.21 6.25 -7.78
CA GLY A 49 0.05 5.76 -8.50
C GLY A 49 -1.28 6.12 -7.85
N LEU A 50 -1.29 6.51 -6.57
CA LEU A 50 -2.54 6.87 -5.89
C LEU A 50 -3.21 8.08 -6.54
N ASP A 51 -2.45 8.94 -7.18
CA ASP A 51 -2.99 10.12 -7.86
C ASP A 51 -3.58 9.79 -9.23
N ASP A 52 -3.36 8.58 -9.72
CA ASP A 52 -3.91 8.08 -10.97
C ASP A 52 -5.13 7.22 -10.68
N ALA A 53 -6.30 7.67 -11.14
CA ALA A 53 -7.56 6.96 -10.90
C ALA A 53 -7.54 5.52 -11.45
N GLN A 54 -6.79 5.26 -12.52
CA GLN A 54 -6.68 3.91 -13.08
C GLN A 54 -5.93 2.98 -12.13
N VAL A 55 -4.95 3.50 -11.41
CA VAL A 55 -4.20 2.72 -10.43
C VAL A 55 -4.98 2.59 -9.14
N SER A 56 -5.43 3.71 -8.57
CA SER A 56 -6.15 3.70 -7.29
C SER A 56 -7.46 2.93 -7.37
N GLY A 57 -8.14 2.99 -8.52
CA GLY A 57 -9.39 2.26 -8.73
C GLY A 57 -9.24 0.74 -8.77
N ARG A 58 -8.02 0.24 -8.97
CA ARG A 58 -7.72 -1.20 -9.00
C ARG A 58 -7.28 -1.73 -7.63
N LEU A 59 -6.97 -0.84 -6.70
CA LEU A 59 -6.63 -1.23 -5.34
C LEU A 59 -7.90 -1.59 -4.56
N GLN A 60 -7.83 -2.65 -3.77
CA GLN A 60 -8.91 -2.98 -2.86
C GLN A 60 -9.13 -1.85 -1.86
N PRO A 61 -10.36 -1.59 -1.42
CA PRO A 61 -10.64 -0.48 -0.50
C PRO A 61 -9.77 -0.48 0.76
N ILE A 62 -9.54 -1.65 1.35
CA ILE A 62 -8.73 -1.75 2.57
C ILE A 62 -7.27 -1.36 2.30
N VAL A 63 -6.75 -1.72 1.12
CA VAL A 63 -5.38 -1.38 0.73
C VAL A 63 -5.27 0.13 0.47
N LEU A 64 -6.23 0.68 -0.25
CA LEU A 64 -6.26 2.12 -0.52
C LEU A 64 -6.31 2.90 0.78
N LYS A 65 -7.12 2.45 1.72
CA LYS A 65 -7.21 3.08 3.05
C LYS A 65 -5.88 3.02 3.80
N ALA A 66 -5.21 1.87 3.75
CA ALA A 66 -3.91 1.71 4.42
C ALA A 66 -2.86 2.65 3.83
N LEU A 67 -2.78 2.72 2.51
CA LEU A 67 -1.82 3.57 1.83
C LEU A 67 -2.09 5.06 2.08
N THR A 68 -3.35 5.45 2.11
CA THR A 68 -3.75 6.84 2.35
C THR A 68 -3.50 7.24 3.80
N LYS A 69 -3.89 6.38 4.74
CA LYS A 69 -3.75 6.65 6.17
C LYS A 69 -2.29 6.77 6.60
N HIS A 70 -1.44 5.89 6.05
CA HIS A 70 -0.04 5.78 6.44
C HIS A 70 0.92 6.31 5.39
N ARG A 71 0.45 7.18 4.52
CA ARG A 71 1.26 7.70 3.40
C ARG A 71 2.58 8.31 3.89
N ASP A 72 2.55 9.06 4.97
CA ASP A 72 3.75 9.71 5.50
C ASP A 72 4.80 8.70 5.95
N VAL A 73 4.37 7.65 6.63
CA VAL A 73 5.27 6.59 7.11
C VAL A 73 5.84 5.80 5.93
N LEU A 74 5.01 5.56 4.91
CA LEU A 74 5.41 4.75 3.76
C LEU A 74 6.28 5.52 2.77
N THR A 75 6.21 6.85 2.78
CA THR A 75 7.04 7.66 1.90
C THR A 75 8.47 7.66 2.44
N PRO A 76 9.44 7.15 1.64
CA PRO A 76 10.83 7.13 2.09
C PRO A 76 11.36 8.54 2.31
N ALA A 77 12.23 8.68 3.30
CA ALA A 77 12.90 9.96 3.52
C ALA A 77 13.72 10.32 2.27
N VAL A 78 13.54 11.55 1.81
CA VAL A 78 14.33 12.05 0.68
C VAL A 78 15.61 12.63 1.25
N THR A 79 16.71 11.94 0.99
CA THR A 79 18.01 12.50 1.26
C THR A 79 18.44 13.22 -0.02
N ALA A 80 18.53 14.49 0.10
CA ALA A 80 19.03 15.30 -1.02
C ALA A 80 20.50 15.03 -1.23
#